data_f2321c52ed9ecb1448ba552a29b9f553
#
_entry.id   f2321c52ed9ecb1448ba552a29b9f553
#
_cell.length_a   1.000
_cell.length_b   1.000
_cell.length_c   1.000
_cell.angle_alpha   90.00
_cell.angle_beta   90.00
_cell.angle_gamma   90.00
#
_symmetry.space_group_name_H-M   'P 1'
#
loop_
_entity.id
_entity.type
_entity.pdbx_description
1 polymer ?
#
loop_
_entity_poly.entity_id
_entity_poly.type
_entity_poly.pdbx_seq_one_letter_code
_entity_poly.pdbx_strand_id
1 'polypeptide(L)'
;MSALVLSCTFSSIRVLDVKVKEIESEEYIVSLEALGLKKGRIVFFHILPSLFPIMREEWATVMMTAILSESALSFLGVGIDRSIPTLGSLLSEARSLFFTKPHLLVFPSLVLVAIGVLVMVIKSGLSELDPSSH
;
A
#
# COMPACT_ATOMS: atom_id res chain seq x y z
N MET A 1 17.05 -4.58 0.26
CA MET A 1 15.65 -5.07 0.20
C MET A 1 15.01 -5.24 1.56
N SER A 2 15.68 -5.89 2.53
CA SER A 2 15.13 -6.09 3.89
C SER A 2 14.73 -4.79 4.59
N ALA A 3 15.50 -3.73 4.47
CA ALA A 3 15.20 -2.44 5.10
C ALA A 3 13.92 -1.79 4.57
N LEU A 4 13.64 -1.89 3.26
CA LEU A 4 12.40 -1.35 2.67
C LEU A 4 11.17 -2.14 3.14
N VAL A 5 11.27 -3.46 3.15
CA VAL A 5 10.19 -4.33 3.63
C VAL A 5 9.90 -4.04 5.11
N LEU A 6 10.93 -3.92 5.94
CA LEU A 6 10.78 -3.57 7.35
C LEU A 6 10.14 -2.19 7.54
N SER A 7 10.55 -1.18 6.79
CA SER A 7 9.98 0.16 6.88
C SER A 7 8.51 0.19 6.47
N CYS A 8 8.15 -0.47 5.37
CA CYS A 8 6.76 -0.59 4.93
C CYS A 8 5.91 -1.34 5.96
N THR A 9 6.40 -2.47 6.48
CA THR A 9 5.68 -3.26 7.48
C THR A 9 5.46 -2.46 8.77
N PHE A 10 6.48 -1.75 9.24
CA PHE A 10 6.35 -0.94 10.45
C PHE A 10 5.37 0.23 10.29
N SER A 11 5.36 0.86 9.11
CA SER A 11 4.40 1.91 8.77
C SER A 11 2.97 1.38 8.77
N SER A 12 2.73 0.23 8.14
CA SER A 12 1.39 -0.39 8.07
C SER A 12 0.88 -0.82 9.44
N ILE A 13 1.73 -1.39 10.30
CA ILE A 13 1.36 -1.74 11.67
C ILE A 13 0.91 -0.49 12.44
N ARG A 14 1.60 0.62 12.27
CA ARG A 14 1.26 1.88 12.94
C ARG A 14 -0.09 2.44 12.49
N VAL A 15 -0.37 2.38 11.18
CA VAL A 15 -1.67 2.80 10.63
C VAL A 15 -2.80 1.93 11.18
N LEU A 16 -2.62 0.61 11.21
CA LEU A 16 -3.60 -0.31 11.76
C LEU A 16 -3.82 -0.09 13.26
N ASP A 17 -2.77 0.16 14.05
CA ASP A 17 -2.90 0.43 15.49
C ASP A 17 -3.72 1.70 15.78
N VAL A 18 -3.51 2.76 14.99
CA VAL A 18 -4.30 3.99 15.09
C VAL A 18 -5.76 3.73 14.72
N LYS A 19 -6.01 2.99 13.65
CA LYS A 19 -7.38 2.68 13.22
C LYS A 19 -8.12 1.77 14.18
N VAL A 20 -7.46 0.80 14.78
CA VAL A 20 -8.06 -0.03 15.85
C VAL A 20 -8.50 0.84 17.04
N LYS A 21 -7.64 1.75 17.48
CA LYS A 21 -7.96 2.68 18.59
C LYS A 21 -9.10 3.62 18.25
N GLU A 22 -9.17 4.09 17.00
CA GLU A 22 -10.26 4.93 16.52
C GLU A 22 -11.59 4.17 16.58
N ILE A 23 -11.65 2.93 16.10
CA ILE A 23 -12.84 2.08 16.17
C ILE A 23 -13.20 1.72 17.61
N GLU A 24 -12.22 1.41 18.46
CA GLU A 24 -12.47 1.14 19.89
C GLU A 24 -13.10 2.33 20.64
N SER A 25 -12.83 3.55 20.20
CA SER A 25 -13.38 4.77 20.79
C SER A 25 -14.76 5.16 20.27
N GLU A 26 -15.33 4.45 19.29
CA GLU A 26 -16.66 4.70 18.77
C GLU A 26 -17.73 4.46 19.85
N GLU A 27 -18.69 5.38 19.96
CA GLU A 27 -19.77 5.33 20.98
C GLU A 27 -20.53 4.02 21.00
N TYR A 28 -20.68 3.40 19.84
CA TYR A 28 -21.36 2.12 19.72
C TYR A 28 -20.58 0.97 20.38
N ILE A 29 -19.25 0.96 20.28
CA ILE A 29 -18.38 -0.03 20.95
C ILE A 29 -18.44 0.15 22.47
N VAL A 30 -18.38 1.40 22.95
CA VAL A 30 -18.53 1.73 24.37
C VAL A 30 -19.89 1.27 24.90
N SER A 31 -20.95 1.44 24.11
CA SER A 31 -22.29 0.96 24.46
C SER A 31 -22.36 -0.56 24.59
N LEU A 32 -21.68 -1.31 23.72
CA LEU A 32 -21.59 -2.77 23.79
C LEU A 32 -20.82 -3.25 25.03
N GLU A 33 -19.78 -2.55 25.44
CA GLU A 33 -19.08 -2.83 26.70
C GLU A 33 -19.98 -2.58 27.92
N ALA A 34 -20.75 -1.49 27.91
CA ALA A 34 -21.71 -1.17 28.97
C ALA A 34 -22.83 -2.23 29.11
N LEU A 35 -23.20 -2.89 28.02
CA LEU A 35 -24.14 -4.00 28.00
C LEU A 35 -23.55 -5.34 28.51
N GLY A 36 -22.26 -5.35 28.92
CA GLY A 36 -21.60 -6.51 29.53
C GLY A 36 -21.09 -7.56 28.53
N LEU A 37 -20.99 -7.22 27.25
CA LEU A 37 -20.37 -8.08 26.25
C LEU A 37 -18.87 -8.25 26.51
N LYS A 38 -18.37 -9.49 26.43
CA LYS A 38 -16.93 -9.77 26.58
C LYS A 38 -16.12 -9.08 25.47
N LYS A 39 -15.04 -8.36 25.84
CA LYS A 39 -14.14 -7.68 24.92
C LYS A 39 -13.72 -8.55 23.73
N GLY A 40 -13.39 -9.81 23.94
CA GLY A 40 -13.03 -10.73 22.86
C GLY A 40 -14.14 -10.94 21.82
N ARG A 41 -15.41 -10.90 22.21
CA ARG A 41 -16.55 -11.02 21.28
C ARG A 41 -16.71 -9.74 20.47
N ILE A 42 -16.52 -8.58 21.09
CA ILE A 42 -16.58 -7.27 20.42
C ILE A 42 -15.47 -7.18 19.37
N VAL A 43 -14.24 -7.54 19.73
CA VAL A 43 -13.10 -7.55 18.81
C VAL A 43 -13.35 -8.46 17.61
N PHE A 44 -13.79 -9.71 17.84
CA PHE A 44 -13.92 -10.69 16.77
C PHE A 44 -15.11 -10.42 15.83
N PHE A 45 -16.25 -9.96 16.36
CA PHE A 45 -17.49 -9.82 15.60
C PHE A 45 -17.76 -8.40 15.10
N HIS A 46 -17.10 -7.39 15.68
CA HIS A 46 -17.35 -6.00 15.35
C HIS A 46 -16.09 -5.30 14.84
N ILE A 47 -14.99 -5.31 15.60
CA ILE A 47 -13.77 -4.59 15.22
C ILE A 47 -13.08 -5.26 14.03
N LEU A 48 -12.93 -6.56 14.05
CA LEU A 48 -12.22 -7.29 12.99
C LEU A 48 -12.89 -7.17 11.61
N PRO A 49 -14.22 -7.30 11.47
CA PRO A 49 -14.90 -7.04 10.21
C PRO A 49 -14.77 -5.59 9.73
N SER A 50 -14.83 -4.63 10.63
CA SER A 50 -14.69 -3.20 10.30
C SER A 50 -13.27 -2.83 9.85
N LEU A 51 -12.25 -3.61 10.20
CA LEU A 51 -10.89 -3.43 9.73
C LEU A 51 -10.65 -3.95 8.31
N PHE A 52 -11.49 -4.86 7.80
CA PHE A 52 -11.27 -5.48 6.49
C PHE A 52 -11.17 -4.49 5.32
N PRO A 53 -12.06 -3.48 5.18
CA PRO A 53 -11.94 -2.48 4.14
C PRO A 53 -10.65 -1.65 4.29
N ILE A 54 -10.31 -1.25 5.50
CA ILE A 54 -9.10 -0.48 5.80
C ILE A 54 -7.83 -1.27 5.44
N MET A 55 -7.80 -2.55 5.77
CA MET A 55 -6.70 -3.44 5.41
C MET A 55 -6.52 -3.54 3.89
N ARG A 56 -7.60 -3.62 3.12
CA ARG A 56 -7.52 -3.66 1.64
C ARG A 56 -6.91 -2.39 1.06
N GLU A 57 -7.32 -1.22 1.56
CA GLU A 57 -6.74 0.06 1.14
C GLU A 57 -5.25 0.16 1.48
N GLU A 58 -4.88 -0.26 2.68
CA GLU A 58 -3.50 -0.24 3.14
C GLU A 58 -2.62 -1.17 2.30
N TRP A 59 -3.09 -2.38 1.99
CA TRP A 59 -2.38 -3.30 1.09
C TRP A 59 -2.10 -2.69 -0.29
N ALA A 60 -3.07 -2.03 -0.90
CA ALA A 60 -2.89 -1.35 -2.17
C ALA A 60 -1.82 -0.24 -2.08
N THR A 61 -1.85 0.54 -1.02
CA THR A 61 -0.87 1.62 -0.76
C THR A 61 0.53 1.08 -0.55
N VAL A 62 0.68 0.01 0.23
CA VAL A 62 1.96 -0.66 0.49
C VAL A 62 2.55 -1.24 -0.79
N MET A 63 1.74 -1.94 -1.60
CA MET A 63 2.19 -2.50 -2.88
C MET A 63 2.67 -1.40 -3.83
N MET A 64 1.93 -0.31 -3.96
CA MET A 64 2.32 0.83 -4.80
C MET A 64 3.64 1.46 -4.31
N THR A 65 3.76 1.70 -3.01
CA THR A 65 4.97 2.28 -2.41
C THR A 65 6.16 1.37 -2.61
N ALA A 66 6.00 0.06 -2.47
CA ALA A 66 7.06 -0.92 -2.70
C ALA A 66 7.54 -0.91 -4.17
N ILE A 67 6.62 -0.91 -5.14
CA ILE A 67 6.94 -0.88 -6.57
C ILE A 67 7.68 0.42 -6.93
N LEU A 68 7.19 1.57 -6.48
CA LEU A 68 7.82 2.86 -6.75
C LEU A 68 9.19 2.97 -6.09
N SER A 69 9.34 2.51 -4.84
CA SER A 69 10.61 2.54 -4.12
C SER A 69 11.65 1.63 -4.77
N GLU A 70 11.25 0.42 -5.18
CA GLU A 70 12.13 -0.50 -5.91
C GLU A 70 12.58 0.11 -7.23
N SER A 71 11.63 0.65 -8.00
CA SER A 71 11.92 1.26 -9.30
C SER A 71 12.85 2.46 -9.16
N ALA A 72 12.66 3.30 -8.14
CA ALA A 72 13.51 4.45 -7.85
C ALA A 72 14.94 4.03 -7.46
N LEU A 73 15.08 3.03 -6.57
CA LEU A 73 16.40 2.51 -6.17
C LEU A 73 17.13 1.83 -7.33
N SER A 74 16.42 1.06 -8.13
CA SER A 74 16.97 0.44 -9.35
C SER A 74 17.42 1.48 -10.36
N PHE A 75 16.64 2.55 -10.55
CA PHE A 75 17.00 3.68 -11.41
C PHE A 75 18.29 4.39 -10.94
N LEU A 76 18.48 4.51 -9.63
CA LEU A 76 19.70 5.07 -9.03
C LEU A 76 20.91 4.11 -9.10
N GLY A 77 20.70 2.86 -9.56
CA GLY A 77 21.74 1.86 -9.66
C GLY A 77 22.05 1.11 -8.35
N VAL A 78 21.22 1.30 -7.32
CA VAL A 78 21.35 0.66 -6.00
C VAL A 78 20.34 -0.51 -5.85
N GLY A 79 19.66 -0.89 -6.93
CA GLY A 79 18.61 -1.92 -6.96
C GLY A 79 19.13 -3.35 -6.86
N ILE A 80 18.20 -4.28 -7.05
CA ILE A 80 18.44 -5.72 -7.06
C ILE A 80 19.41 -6.11 -8.18
N ASP A 81 20.04 -7.26 -7.99
CA ASP A 81 20.99 -7.86 -8.93
C ASP A 81 20.49 -7.77 -10.39
N ARG A 82 21.32 -7.22 -11.28
CA ARG A 82 21.00 -6.97 -12.70
C ARG A 82 20.62 -8.23 -13.49
N SER A 83 20.74 -9.39 -12.88
CA SER A 83 20.32 -10.66 -13.46
C SER A 83 18.81 -10.86 -13.53
N ILE A 84 18.03 -10.08 -12.75
CA ILE A 84 16.57 -10.18 -12.73
C ILE A 84 15.98 -8.95 -13.47
N PRO A 85 15.29 -9.14 -14.60
CA PRO A 85 14.66 -8.04 -15.33
C PRO A 85 13.45 -7.51 -14.53
N THR A 86 13.61 -6.33 -13.95
CA THR A 86 12.53 -5.59 -13.29
C THR A 86 12.24 -4.30 -14.07
N LEU A 87 11.09 -3.66 -13.81
CA LEU A 87 10.79 -2.35 -14.42
C LEU A 87 11.85 -1.30 -14.06
N GLY A 88 12.38 -1.37 -12.84
CA GLY A 88 13.45 -0.49 -12.37
C GLY A 88 14.78 -0.74 -13.07
N SER A 89 15.15 -2.00 -13.35
CA SER A 89 16.38 -2.33 -14.10
C SER A 89 16.29 -1.85 -15.55
N LEU A 90 15.11 -1.99 -16.19
CA LEU A 90 14.86 -1.45 -17.54
C LEU A 90 14.99 0.08 -17.57
N LEU A 91 14.49 0.77 -16.57
CA LEU A 91 14.67 2.21 -16.43
C LEU A 91 16.14 2.61 -16.24
N SER A 92 16.88 1.85 -15.46
CA SER A 92 18.32 2.06 -15.25
C SER A 92 19.13 1.89 -16.53
N GLU A 93 18.83 0.86 -17.34
CA GLU A 93 19.45 0.66 -18.65
C GLU A 93 19.06 1.75 -19.64
N ALA A 94 17.78 2.10 -19.70
CA ALA A 94 17.28 3.16 -20.58
C ALA A 94 17.92 4.52 -20.27
N ARG A 95 18.27 4.79 -19.01
CA ARG A 95 19.00 6.00 -18.59
C ARG A 95 20.35 6.13 -19.31
N SER A 96 21.10 5.05 -19.44
CA SER A 96 22.42 5.08 -20.11
C SER A 96 22.30 5.33 -21.63
N LEU A 97 21.15 4.98 -22.21
CA LEU A 97 20.84 5.13 -23.63
C LEU A 97 19.97 6.36 -23.94
N PHE A 98 19.70 7.21 -22.95
CA PHE A 98 18.78 8.35 -23.09
C PHE A 98 19.12 9.27 -24.27
N PHE A 99 20.40 9.57 -24.46
CA PHE A 99 20.86 10.46 -25.55
C PHE A 99 20.81 9.82 -26.94
N THR A 100 20.84 8.50 -27.00
CA THR A 100 20.83 7.75 -28.28
C THR A 100 19.46 7.22 -28.66
N LYS A 101 18.67 6.77 -27.67
CA LYS A 101 17.37 6.13 -27.88
C LYS A 101 16.38 6.52 -26.76
N PRO A 102 15.85 7.75 -26.76
CA PRO A 102 14.99 8.25 -25.68
C PRO A 102 13.67 7.47 -25.53
N HIS A 103 13.19 6.82 -26.57
CA HIS A 103 11.97 6.01 -26.55
C HIS A 103 12.06 4.80 -25.61
N LEU A 104 13.28 4.29 -25.33
CA LEU A 104 13.49 3.18 -24.40
C LEU A 104 13.17 3.57 -22.94
N LEU A 105 13.27 4.85 -22.58
CA LEU A 105 12.90 5.35 -21.25
C LEU A 105 11.38 5.58 -21.12
N VAL A 106 10.75 6.02 -22.20
CA VAL A 106 9.33 6.37 -22.20
C VAL A 106 8.45 5.16 -21.91
N PHE A 107 8.79 4.01 -22.51
CA PHE A 107 7.95 2.81 -22.38
C PHE A 107 7.85 2.30 -20.93
N PRO A 108 8.94 2.02 -20.19
CA PRO A 108 8.85 1.55 -18.81
C PRO A 108 8.30 2.63 -17.86
N SER A 109 8.55 3.91 -18.14
CA SER A 109 7.96 5.01 -17.35
C SER A 109 6.44 5.06 -17.49
N LEU A 110 5.93 4.86 -18.70
CA LEU A 110 4.49 4.85 -18.97
C LEU A 110 3.81 3.65 -18.29
N VAL A 111 4.47 2.49 -18.28
CA VAL A 111 3.97 1.31 -17.55
C VAL A 111 3.89 1.58 -16.05
N LEU A 112 4.89 2.23 -15.45
CA LEU A 112 4.85 2.59 -14.03
C LEU A 112 3.72 3.57 -13.71
N VAL A 113 3.52 4.58 -14.54
CA VAL A 113 2.41 5.52 -14.40
C VAL A 113 1.06 4.80 -14.53
N ALA A 114 0.93 3.90 -15.49
CA ALA A 114 -0.29 3.12 -15.68
C ALA A 114 -0.61 2.24 -14.46
N ILE A 115 0.40 1.58 -13.89
CA ILE A 115 0.26 0.81 -12.64
C ILE A 115 -0.19 1.73 -11.50
N GLY A 116 0.44 2.90 -11.35
CA GLY A 116 0.07 3.88 -10.33
C GLY A 116 -1.37 4.34 -10.43
N VAL A 117 -1.80 4.69 -11.65
CA VAL A 117 -3.20 5.09 -11.92
C VAL A 117 -4.16 3.93 -11.64
N LEU A 118 -3.83 2.71 -12.06
CA LEU A 118 -4.66 1.54 -11.81
C LEU A 118 -4.86 1.28 -10.32
N VAL A 119 -3.79 1.34 -9.53
CA VAL A 119 -3.87 1.18 -8.06
C VAL A 119 -4.70 2.29 -7.44
N MET A 120 -4.56 3.53 -7.93
CA MET A 120 -5.35 4.66 -7.45
C MET A 120 -6.86 4.48 -7.75
N VAL A 121 -7.21 4.02 -8.93
CA VAL A 121 -8.60 3.75 -9.33
C VAL A 121 -9.19 2.61 -8.49
N ILE A 122 -8.43 1.54 -8.28
CA ILE A 122 -8.86 0.44 -7.41
C ILE A 122 -9.11 0.95 -5.98
N LYS A 123 -8.20 1.76 -5.45
CA LYS A 123 -8.36 2.35 -4.12
C LYS A 123 -9.61 3.21 -4.02
N SER A 124 -9.85 4.10 -4.98
CA SER A 124 -11.06 4.96 -5.02
C SER A 124 -12.34 4.12 -5.12
N GLY A 125 -12.36 3.10 -5.97
CA GLY A 125 -13.51 2.21 -6.09
C GLY A 125 -13.78 1.39 -4.82
N LEU A 126 -12.75 1.05 -4.06
CA LEU A 126 -12.90 0.35 -2.79
C LEU A 126 -13.42 1.27 -1.67
N SER A 127 -13.05 2.56 -1.68
CA SER A 127 -13.54 3.52 -0.70
C SER A 127 -15.01 3.90 -0.92
N GLU A 128 -15.50 3.90 -2.17
CA GLU A 128 -16.92 4.15 -2.47
C GLU A 128 -17.84 2.99 -2.06
N LEU A 129 -17.31 1.78 -1.95
CA LEU A 129 -18.07 0.59 -1.53
C LEU A 129 -18.18 0.47 -0.01
N ASP A 130 -17.58 1.39 0.74
CA ASP A 130 -17.63 1.39 2.20
C ASP A 130 -18.68 2.38 2.70
N PRO A 131 -19.86 1.90 3.19
CA PRO A 131 -20.94 2.76 3.69
C PRO A 131 -20.61 3.47 5.01
N SER A 132 -19.44 3.22 5.60
CA SER A 132 -19.03 3.77 6.91
C SER A 132 -18.23 5.09 6.82
N SER A 133 -18.10 5.70 5.63
CA SER A 133 -17.34 6.95 5.45
C SER A 133 -18.19 8.24 5.58
N HIS A 134 -19.36 8.16 6.26
CA HIS A 134 -20.17 9.33 6.59
C HIS A 134 -20.44 9.41 8.09
#